data_4838f40526ee8b2bccaae821ee069136
#
_entry.id   4838f40526ee8b2bccaae821ee069136
#
_cell.length_a   1.000
_cell.length_b   1.000
_cell.length_c   1.000
_cell.angle_alpha   90.00
_cell.angle_beta   90.00
_cell.angle_gamma   90.00
#
_symmetry.space_group_name_H-M   'P 1'
#
loop_
_entity.id
_entity.type
_entity.pdbx_description
1 polymer ?
#
loop_
_entity_poly.entity_id
_entity_poly.type
_entity_poly.pdbx_seq_one_letter_code
_entity_poly.pdbx_strand_id
1 'polypeptide(L)'
;MLAVRYVINVANKLGKPISICLGIGTNLGGHNGANSLERYISYLSLLPKISFHLAGGNEGISGHHFHGTIRREEQYQTVDFNVAEGENGFVMELWGDEPNVYTVGILSPGGENIERMQLKMGEFRSVRFFPEDTLLEIRSFPGATIGGSQVIRMNFKNIVSGIWKLFVYGTGNGEKQYDIWLPISNFLKEETVFINPSSEQTVTSPGNAQYALAYAAYDVATGGLYVRASKGYTRDGRIVPDLAAPGVSVGIPGVSRITGAGERAISRERVRSGSSVAAAFGAGIGALMQEWAFVVGYDPFMNGQNMRTYLIQGAVKDGPYEYPNREWGYGKINIYNTLLEQRF
;
A
#
# COMPACT_ATOMS: atom_id res chain seq x y z
N MET A 1 -6.57 -10.08 -9.75
CA MET A 1 -7.39 -11.26 -9.37
C MET A 1 -7.23 -12.44 -10.34
N LEU A 2 -7.41 -12.28 -11.67
CA LEU A 2 -7.33 -13.40 -12.62
C LEU A 2 -5.99 -14.14 -12.58
N ALA A 3 -4.87 -13.42 -12.52
CA ALA A 3 -3.54 -14.03 -12.42
C ALA A 3 -3.38 -14.86 -11.12
N VAL A 4 -3.87 -14.34 -10.00
CA VAL A 4 -3.86 -15.06 -8.71
C VAL A 4 -4.69 -16.34 -8.80
N ARG A 5 -5.89 -16.25 -9.37
CA ARG A 5 -6.75 -17.44 -9.60
C ARG A 5 -6.07 -18.46 -10.50
N TYR A 6 -5.40 -18.01 -11.55
CA TYR A 6 -4.69 -18.89 -12.48
C TYR A 6 -3.60 -19.71 -11.78
N VAL A 7 -2.70 -19.03 -11.03
CA VAL A 7 -1.59 -19.75 -10.37
C VAL A 7 -2.09 -20.69 -9.27
N ILE A 8 -3.14 -20.33 -8.53
CA ILE A 8 -3.77 -21.22 -7.55
C ILE A 8 -4.40 -22.47 -8.23
N ASN A 9 -5.08 -22.27 -9.35
CA ASN A 9 -5.65 -23.41 -10.10
C ASN A 9 -4.56 -24.36 -10.62
N VAL A 10 -3.41 -23.82 -11.04
CA VAL A 10 -2.25 -24.65 -11.45
C VAL A 10 -1.68 -25.42 -10.25
N ALA A 11 -1.48 -24.74 -9.11
CA ALA A 11 -0.99 -25.38 -7.89
C ALA A 11 -1.91 -26.52 -7.43
N ASN A 12 -3.22 -26.28 -7.44
CA ASN A 12 -4.22 -27.31 -7.10
C ASN A 12 -4.18 -28.51 -8.04
N LYS A 13 -4.04 -28.30 -9.36
CA LYS A 13 -3.88 -29.41 -10.34
C LYS A 13 -2.62 -30.22 -10.10
N LEU A 14 -1.55 -29.57 -9.62
CA LEU A 14 -0.29 -30.23 -9.29
C LEU A 14 -0.28 -30.85 -7.88
N GLY A 15 -1.33 -30.64 -7.08
CA GLY A 15 -1.40 -31.07 -5.68
C GLY A 15 -0.38 -30.41 -4.77
N LYS A 16 0.17 -29.23 -5.14
CA LYS A 16 1.25 -28.52 -4.44
C LYS A 16 0.73 -27.34 -3.64
N PRO A 17 1.34 -27.01 -2.49
CA PRO A 17 1.14 -25.74 -1.84
C PRO A 17 1.74 -24.60 -2.68
N ILE A 18 1.28 -23.37 -2.44
CA ILE A 18 1.74 -22.20 -3.19
C ILE A 18 2.03 -20.99 -2.28
N SER A 19 3.23 -20.43 -2.42
CA SER A 19 3.65 -19.16 -1.83
C SER A 19 3.67 -18.09 -2.91
N ILE A 20 2.80 -17.08 -2.78
CA ILE A 20 2.56 -16.07 -3.81
C ILE A 20 3.19 -14.74 -3.36
N CYS A 21 4.14 -14.23 -4.14
CA CYS A 21 4.71 -12.90 -3.97
C CYS A 21 3.97 -11.88 -4.84
N LEU A 22 3.51 -10.77 -4.24
CA LEU A 22 2.98 -9.62 -4.94
C LEU A 22 3.83 -8.38 -4.64
N GLY A 23 4.78 -8.11 -5.51
CA GLY A 23 5.69 -6.95 -5.44
C GLY A 23 5.12 -5.70 -6.11
N ILE A 24 3.80 -5.50 -6.06
CA ILE A 24 3.08 -4.36 -6.66
C ILE A 24 2.35 -3.57 -5.58
N GLY A 25 2.08 -2.29 -5.85
CA GLY A 25 1.34 -1.44 -4.93
C GLY A 25 0.66 -0.27 -5.61
N THR A 26 -0.37 0.26 -4.94
CA THR A 26 -1.06 1.51 -5.30
C THR A 26 -1.49 2.25 -4.05
N ASN A 27 -1.51 3.59 -4.11
CA ASN A 27 -2.08 4.43 -3.07
C ASN A 27 -3.61 4.62 -3.24
N LEU A 28 -4.19 4.14 -4.35
CA LEU A 28 -5.64 4.23 -4.53
C LEU A 28 -6.33 3.18 -3.68
N GLY A 29 -7.33 3.63 -2.92
CA GLY A 29 -8.13 2.79 -2.02
C GLY A 29 -8.12 3.28 -0.58
N GLY A 30 -8.94 2.64 0.27
CA GLY A 30 -9.21 3.09 1.63
C GLY A 30 -8.15 2.75 2.68
N HIS A 31 -7.06 2.09 2.33
CA HIS A 31 -5.97 1.66 3.23
C HIS A 31 -6.42 0.93 4.51
N ASN A 32 -7.55 0.23 4.43
CA ASN A 32 -8.17 -0.52 5.53
C ASN A 32 -8.41 -2.01 5.20
N GLY A 33 -7.83 -2.50 4.09
CA GLY A 33 -7.99 -3.89 3.67
C GLY A 33 -9.34 -4.20 3.00
N ALA A 34 -10.17 -3.20 2.75
CA ALA A 34 -11.52 -3.38 2.21
C ALA A 34 -11.63 -3.32 0.69
N ASN A 35 -10.55 -3.03 -0.03
CA ASN A 35 -10.51 -3.07 -1.49
C ASN A 35 -10.80 -4.49 -2.01
N SER A 36 -11.39 -4.58 -3.21
CA SER A 36 -11.75 -5.89 -3.78
C SER A 36 -10.57 -6.86 -3.91
N LEU A 37 -9.37 -6.37 -4.26
CA LEU A 37 -8.18 -7.22 -4.32
C LEU A 37 -7.73 -7.66 -2.92
N GLU A 38 -7.72 -6.75 -1.95
CA GLU A 38 -7.33 -7.04 -0.56
C GLU A 38 -8.26 -8.06 0.07
N ARG A 39 -9.57 -7.88 -0.10
CA ARG A 39 -10.58 -8.86 0.37
C ARG A 39 -10.42 -10.22 -0.29
N TYR A 40 -10.12 -10.25 -1.58
CA TYR A 40 -9.89 -11.49 -2.31
C TYR A 40 -8.64 -12.23 -1.79
N ILE A 41 -7.53 -11.49 -1.55
CA ILE A 41 -6.32 -12.02 -0.94
C ILE A 41 -6.61 -12.52 0.48
N SER A 42 -7.30 -11.71 1.29
CA SER A 42 -7.66 -12.06 2.68
C SER A 42 -8.47 -13.37 2.76
N TYR A 43 -9.46 -13.52 1.88
CA TYR A 43 -10.24 -14.74 1.79
C TYR A 43 -9.39 -15.95 1.41
N LEU A 44 -8.55 -15.82 0.38
CA LEU A 44 -7.68 -16.90 -0.08
C LEU A 44 -6.60 -17.27 0.93
N SER A 45 -6.14 -16.32 1.75
CA SER A 45 -5.16 -16.56 2.82
C SER A 45 -5.69 -17.45 3.95
N LEU A 46 -7.00 -17.61 4.05
CA LEU A 46 -7.63 -18.55 5.01
C LEU A 46 -7.71 -19.98 4.49
N LEU A 47 -7.46 -20.19 3.20
CA LEU A 47 -7.48 -21.53 2.60
C LEU A 47 -6.15 -22.26 2.85
N PRO A 48 -6.17 -23.56 3.16
CA PRO A 48 -4.94 -24.35 3.32
C PRO A 48 -4.06 -24.31 2.07
N LYS A 49 -2.77 -24.44 2.26
CA LYS A 49 -1.76 -24.51 1.20
C LYS A 49 -1.54 -23.22 0.40
N ILE A 50 -2.12 -22.09 0.82
CA ILE A 50 -1.98 -20.81 0.13
C ILE A 50 -1.41 -19.78 1.10
N SER A 51 -0.32 -19.09 0.71
CA SER A 51 0.19 -17.94 1.43
C SER A 51 0.48 -16.78 0.47
N PHE A 52 0.28 -15.54 0.97
CA PHE A 52 0.57 -14.32 0.24
C PHE A 52 1.60 -13.49 0.97
N HIS A 53 2.59 -13.00 0.21
CA HIS A 53 3.68 -12.17 0.67
C HIS A 53 3.67 -10.86 -0.14
N LEU A 54 3.36 -9.77 0.54
CA LEU A 54 2.98 -8.50 -0.07
C LEU A 54 4.05 -7.44 0.18
N ALA A 55 4.33 -6.61 -0.82
CA ALA A 55 5.14 -5.42 -0.61
C ALA A 55 4.38 -4.41 0.24
N GLY A 56 4.99 -3.90 1.31
CA GLY A 56 4.41 -2.84 2.13
C GLY A 56 4.36 -1.48 1.44
N GLY A 57 5.25 -1.24 0.46
CA GLY A 57 5.36 0.02 -0.26
C GLY A 57 6.65 0.77 0.02
N ASN A 58 6.91 1.79 -0.81
CA ASN A 58 8.11 2.63 -0.73
C ASN A 58 7.75 4.13 -0.71
N GLU A 59 6.64 4.47 -0.07
CA GLU A 59 6.01 5.79 -0.08
C GLU A 59 6.20 6.57 1.23
N GLY A 60 7.00 6.07 2.17
CA GLY A 60 7.13 6.64 3.51
C GLY A 60 7.64 8.07 3.59
N ILE A 61 8.39 8.52 2.57
CA ILE A 61 8.91 9.91 2.47
C ILE A 61 8.45 10.60 1.18
N SER A 62 7.53 10.01 0.43
CA SER A 62 7.16 10.50 -0.92
C SER A 62 6.26 11.74 -0.91
N GLY A 63 5.70 12.12 0.24
CA GLY A 63 4.82 13.28 0.32
C GLY A 63 3.43 13.06 -0.31
N HIS A 64 3.01 11.82 -0.50
CA HIS A 64 1.79 11.46 -1.24
C HIS A 64 0.58 11.14 -0.36
N HIS A 65 0.70 11.29 0.95
CA HIS A 65 -0.41 11.14 1.88
C HIS A 65 -0.59 12.41 2.71
N PHE A 66 -1.84 12.82 2.89
CA PHE A 66 -2.25 13.88 3.79
C PHE A 66 -3.32 13.34 4.75
N HIS A 67 -3.08 13.49 6.05
CA HIS A 67 -4.07 13.23 7.08
C HIS A 67 -4.64 14.54 7.60
N GLY A 68 -5.96 14.70 7.57
CA GLY A 68 -6.66 15.91 7.97
C GLY A 68 -7.64 15.70 9.10
N THR A 69 -7.82 16.76 9.91
CA THR A 69 -8.82 16.82 10.96
C THR A 69 -9.52 18.17 10.88
N ILE A 70 -10.84 18.17 10.62
CA ILE A 70 -11.68 19.36 10.71
C ILE A 70 -12.27 19.38 12.11
N ARG A 71 -11.89 20.38 12.90
CA ARG A 71 -12.36 20.55 14.28
C ARG A 71 -13.84 20.96 14.29
N ARG A 72 -14.45 20.83 15.45
CA ARG A 72 -15.89 21.05 15.61
C ARG A 72 -16.33 22.48 15.20
N GLU A 73 -15.50 23.46 15.50
CA GLU A 73 -15.71 24.89 15.21
C GLU A 73 -15.33 25.30 13.79
N GLU A 74 -14.62 24.45 13.06
CA GLU A 74 -14.14 24.74 11.71
C GLU A 74 -15.16 24.29 10.66
N GLN A 75 -15.35 25.11 9.64
CA GLN A 75 -16.20 24.78 8.51
C GLN A 75 -15.49 23.92 7.47
N TYR A 76 -14.19 24.14 7.29
CA TYR A 76 -13.34 23.40 6.35
C TYR A 76 -11.88 23.46 6.80
N GLN A 77 -11.08 22.59 6.23
CA GLN A 77 -9.62 22.62 6.29
C GLN A 77 -9.04 22.82 4.89
N THR A 78 -7.99 23.63 4.79
CA THR A 78 -7.25 23.83 3.54
C THR A 78 -6.13 22.81 3.45
N VAL A 79 -6.00 22.18 2.28
CA VAL A 79 -4.93 21.26 1.94
C VAL A 79 -4.20 21.77 0.71
N ASP A 80 -2.95 22.15 0.90
CA ASP A 80 -2.09 22.63 -0.17
C ASP A 80 -1.28 21.49 -0.78
N PHE A 81 -1.26 21.41 -2.11
CA PHE A 81 -0.42 20.46 -2.84
C PHE A 81 0.28 21.14 -4.02
N ASN A 82 1.52 20.77 -4.22
CA ASN A 82 2.31 21.23 -5.36
C ASN A 82 2.15 20.27 -6.53
N VAL A 83 2.02 20.80 -7.71
CA VAL A 83 2.05 20.07 -8.98
C VAL A 83 3.32 20.45 -9.72
N ALA A 84 4.15 19.49 -10.04
CA ALA A 84 5.41 19.67 -10.72
C ALA A 84 5.22 20.14 -12.18
N GLU A 85 6.23 20.76 -12.73
CA GLU A 85 6.25 21.11 -14.15
C GLU A 85 6.24 19.85 -15.03
N GLY A 86 5.39 19.88 -16.07
CA GLY A 86 5.23 18.76 -16.98
C GLY A 86 4.45 17.56 -16.42
N GLU A 87 3.69 17.77 -15.33
CA GLU A 87 2.71 16.80 -14.88
C GLU A 87 1.48 16.82 -15.80
N ASN A 88 1.09 15.65 -16.32
CA ASN A 88 -0.04 15.57 -17.27
C ASN A 88 -1.40 15.39 -16.60
N GLY A 89 -1.38 14.91 -15.37
CA GLY A 89 -2.59 14.63 -14.60
C GLY A 89 -2.48 13.37 -13.77
N PHE A 90 -3.37 13.25 -12.81
CA PHE A 90 -3.40 12.13 -11.87
C PHE A 90 -4.80 11.96 -11.24
N VAL A 91 -4.98 10.85 -10.56
CA VAL A 91 -6.16 10.60 -9.72
C VAL A 91 -5.78 10.76 -8.27
N MET A 92 -6.50 11.65 -7.55
CA MET A 92 -6.43 11.82 -6.11
C MET A 92 -7.69 11.27 -5.46
N GLU A 93 -7.58 10.60 -4.31
CA GLU A 93 -8.73 10.11 -3.57
C GLU A 93 -8.74 10.66 -2.15
N LEU A 94 -9.87 11.27 -1.74
CA LEU A 94 -10.16 11.63 -0.37
C LEU A 94 -11.07 10.56 0.24
N TRP A 95 -10.68 10.03 1.40
CA TRP A 95 -11.39 9.03 2.15
C TRP A 95 -11.78 9.55 3.53
N GLY A 96 -13.03 9.43 3.90
CA GLY A 96 -13.54 9.81 5.21
C GLY A 96 -14.56 8.80 5.72
N ASP A 97 -14.68 8.65 7.05
CA ASP A 97 -15.55 7.63 7.65
C ASP A 97 -16.92 8.18 8.02
N GLU A 98 -17.92 7.36 7.80
CA GLU A 98 -19.29 7.62 8.28
C GLU A 98 -19.31 7.73 9.82
N PRO A 99 -20.24 8.50 10.39
CA PRO A 99 -21.38 9.16 9.73
C PRO A 99 -21.08 10.53 9.11
N ASN A 100 -19.80 10.93 9.05
CA ASN A 100 -19.42 12.22 8.49
C ASN A 100 -19.57 12.22 6.96
N VAL A 101 -19.95 13.37 6.41
CA VAL A 101 -20.04 13.58 4.97
C VAL A 101 -19.08 14.68 4.56
N TYR A 102 -18.26 14.40 3.56
CA TYR A 102 -17.25 15.30 3.05
C TYR A 102 -17.63 15.86 1.68
N THR A 103 -17.25 17.10 1.45
CA THR A 103 -17.35 17.79 0.17
C THR A 103 -16.10 18.63 -0.03
N VAL A 104 -15.81 19.00 -1.27
CA VAL A 104 -14.57 19.75 -1.58
C VAL A 104 -14.86 20.99 -2.42
N GLY A 105 -14.01 22.00 -2.25
CA GLY A 105 -13.81 23.13 -3.15
C GLY A 105 -12.36 23.16 -3.59
N ILE A 106 -12.04 23.90 -4.64
CA ILE A 106 -10.67 23.90 -5.20
C ILE A 106 -10.31 25.29 -5.71
N LEU A 107 -9.06 25.70 -5.47
CA LEU A 107 -8.46 26.93 -5.99
C LEU A 107 -7.24 26.56 -6.82
N SER A 108 -7.22 27.01 -8.07
CA SER A 108 -6.09 26.83 -8.98
C SER A 108 -4.94 27.81 -8.69
N PRO A 109 -3.70 27.53 -9.18
CA PRO A 109 -2.58 28.47 -9.09
C PRO A 109 -2.87 29.80 -9.76
N GLY A 110 -3.68 29.82 -10.82
CA GLY A 110 -4.11 31.03 -11.54
C GLY A 110 -5.19 31.83 -10.82
N GLY A 111 -5.71 31.34 -9.69
CA GLY A 111 -6.68 32.04 -8.85
C GLY A 111 -8.14 31.74 -9.19
N GLU A 112 -8.42 30.80 -10.08
CA GLU A 112 -9.82 30.36 -10.32
C GLU A 112 -10.30 29.50 -9.15
N ASN A 113 -11.38 29.93 -8.51
CA ASN A 113 -11.94 29.28 -7.32
C ASN A 113 -13.24 28.57 -7.68
N ILE A 114 -13.23 27.26 -7.52
CA ILE A 114 -14.44 26.44 -7.56
C ILE A 114 -14.92 26.25 -6.13
N GLU A 115 -16.07 26.86 -5.83
CA GLU A 115 -16.68 26.78 -4.51
C GLU A 115 -17.05 25.33 -4.13
N ARG A 116 -17.48 25.16 -2.87
CA ARG A 116 -17.92 23.89 -2.32
C ARG A 116 -18.84 23.11 -3.24
N MET A 117 -18.38 21.98 -3.76
CA MET A 117 -19.14 21.08 -4.61
C MET A 117 -19.94 20.08 -3.78
N GLN A 118 -21.25 20.22 -3.74
CA GLN A 118 -22.15 19.23 -3.16
C GLN A 118 -22.49 18.19 -4.21
N LEU A 119 -21.89 17.00 -4.10
CA LEU A 119 -22.13 15.88 -5.01
C LEU A 119 -23.15 14.90 -4.38
N LYS A 120 -24.20 14.55 -5.13
CA LYS A 120 -25.07 13.45 -4.76
C LYS A 120 -24.33 12.11 -4.92
N MET A 121 -24.86 11.05 -4.31
CA MET A 121 -24.32 9.72 -4.44
C MET A 121 -24.14 9.32 -5.91
N GLY A 122 -22.91 8.96 -6.30
CA GLY A 122 -22.58 8.54 -7.66
C GLY A 122 -22.60 9.65 -8.71
N GLU A 123 -22.91 10.90 -8.31
CA GLU A 123 -22.89 12.04 -9.23
C GLU A 123 -21.49 12.26 -9.78
N PHE A 124 -21.43 12.46 -11.08
CA PHE A 124 -20.22 12.86 -11.81
C PHE A 124 -20.34 14.34 -12.13
N ARG A 125 -19.30 15.09 -11.81
CA ARG A 125 -19.17 16.50 -12.19
C ARG A 125 -17.85 16.71 -12.91
N SER A 126 -17.87 17.46 -14.00
CA SER A 126 -16.70 17.89 -14.74
C SER A 126 -16.59 19.42 -14.62
N VAL A 127 -15.40 19.88 -14.24
CA VAL A 127 -15.08 21.29 -14.05
C VAL A 127 -13.84 21.62 -14.86
N ARG A 128 -13.85 22.68 -15.64
CA ARG A 128 -12.72 23.17 -16.41
C ARG A 128 -12.25 24.50 -15.82
N PHE A 129 -10.96 24.58 -15.52
CA PHE A 129 -10.28 25.81 -15.16
C PHE A 129 -9.82 26.49 -16.44
N PHE A 130 -10.46 27.61 -16.78
CA PHE A 130 -10.29 28.21 -18.11
C PHE A 130 -8.92 28.82 -18.35
N PRO A 131 -8.29 29.56 -17.42
CA PRO A 131 -6.96 30.10 -17.67
C PRO A 131 -5.90 29.02 -17.90
N GLU A 132 -6.02 27.90 -17.20
CA GLU A 132 -5.02 26.83 -17.19
C GLU A 132 -5.37 25.66 -18.11
N ASP A 133 -6.57 25.61 -18.68
CA ASP A 133 -7.08 24.47 -19.46
C ASP A 133 -7.07 23.12 -18.70
N THR A 134 -7.02 23.17 -17.38
CA THR A 134 -7.08 22.00 -16.53
C THR A 134 -8.52 21.47 -16.43
N LEU A 135 -8.71 20.18 -16.62
CA LEU A 135 -10.00 19.49 -16.46
C LEU A 135 -9.99 18.65 -15.20
N LEU A 136 -10.93 18.91 -14.30
CA LEU A 136 -11.20 18.10 -13.11
C LEU A 136 -12.49 17.30 -13.28
N GLU A 137 -12.39 15.98 -13.22
CA GLU A 137 -13.53 15.08 -13.13
C GLU A 137 -13.66 14.57 -11.70
N ILE A 138 -14.80 14.80 -11.06
CA ILE A 138 -15.01 14.46 -9.65
C ILE A 138 -16.24 13.58 -9.46
N ARG A 139 -16.11 12.58 -8.58
CA ARG A 139 -17.19 11.67 -8.15
C ARG A 139 -17.14 11.45 -6.65
N SER A 140 -18.32 11.32 -6.03
CA SER A 140 -18.45 10.94 -4.63
C SER A 140 -19.20 9.62 -4.52
N PHE A 141 -18.65 8.69 -3.73
CA PHE A 141 -19.23 7.38 -3.43
C PHE A 141 -19.31 7.22 -1.91
N PRO A 142 -20.43 7.55 -1.27
CA PRO A 142 -20.66 7.19 0.13
C PRO A 142 -20.83 5.66 0.24
N GLY A 143 -20.42 5.09 1.37
CA GLY A 143 -20.48 3.64 1.57
C GLY A 143 -19.56 2.84 0.64
N ALA A 144 -18.45 3.43 0.18
CA ALA A 144 -17.54 2.81 -0.79
C ALA A 144 -16.86 1.53 -0.28
N THR A 145 -16.86 1.30 1.03
CA THR A 145 -16.34 0.08 1.66
C THR A 145 -17.37 -0.54 2.60
N ILE A 146 -17.15 -1.81 2.98
CA ILE A 146 -17.93 -2.50 4.05
C ILE A 146 -17.60 -1.88 5.42
N GLY A 147 -17.12 -0.79 5.60
CA GLY A 147 -16.88 -0.10 6.87
C GLY A 147 -17.52 1.28 6.88
N GLY A 148 -18.33 1.59 5.84
CA GLY A 148 -19.02 2.87 5.80
C GLY A 148 -18.09 4.05 5.50
N SER A 149 -17.10 3.91 4.60
CA SER A 149 -16.27 5.05 4.19
C SER A 149 -16.83 5.73 2.95
N GLN A 150 -16.79 7.06 2.94
CA GLN A 150 -17.00 7.86 1.72
C GLN A 150 -15.67 8.00 0.98
N VAL A 151 -15.70 7.87 -0.35
CA VAL A 151 -14.59 8.28 -1.22
C VAL A 151 -15.01 9.41 -2.16
N ILE A 152 -14.19 10.45 -2.23
CA ILE A 152 -14.26 11.48 -3.27
C ILE A 152 -13.06 11.27 -4.18
N ARG A 153 -13.35 10.85 -5.41
CA ARG A 153 -12.32 10.62 -6.42
C ARG A 153 -12.25 11.83 -7.36
N MET A 154 -11.06 12.40 -7.46
CA MET A 154 -10.73 13.58 -8.26
C MET A 154 -9.72 13.17 -9.33
N ASN A 155 -10.11 13.25 -10.59
CA ASN A 155 -9.26 12.94 -11.74
C ASN A 155 -8.89 14.23 -12.47
N PHE A 156 -7.65 14.63 -12.33
CA PHE A 156 -7.09 15.81 -13.00
C PHE A 156 -6.50 15.41 -14.36
N LYS A 157 -6.80 16.21 -15.39
CA LYS A 157 -6.26 16.07 -16.74
C LYS A 157 -5.70 17.43 -17.18
N ASN A 158 -4.55 17.40 -17.83
CA ASN A 158 -3.84 18.63 -18.26
C ASN A 158 -3.63 19.61 -17.07
N ILE A 159 -3.26 19.08 -15.91
CA ILE A 159 -3.10 19.90 -14.73
C ILE A 159 -1.87 20.79 -14.87
N VAL A 160 -2.03 22.11 -14.60
CA VAL A 160 -0.89 23.04 -14.62
C VAL A 160 -0.08 22.95 -13.35
N SER A 161 1.22 23.23 -13.48
CA SER A 161 2.16 23.29 -12.37
C SER A 161 1.86 24.45 -11.42
N GLY A 162 2.24 24.27 -10.16
CA GLY A 162 2.07 25.27 -9.11
C GLY A 162 1.32 24.74 -7.89
N ILE A 163 1.03 25.65 -6.96
CA ILE A 163 0.36 25.29 -5.70
C ILE A 163 -1.15 25.38 -5.88
N TRP A 164 -1.79 24.23 -5.78
CA TRP A 164 -3.24 24.08 -5.73
C TRP A 164 -3.72 24.02 -4.28
N LYS A 165 -4.93 24.52 -4.00
CA LYS A 165 -5.56 24.42 -2.69
C LYS A 165 -6.86 23.66 -2.78
N LEU A 166 -6.97 22.62 -1.96
CA LEU A 166 -8.21 21.88 -1.77
C LEU A 166 -8.84 22.33 -0.45
N PHE A 167 -10.10 22.75 -0.50
CA PHE A 167 -10.90 23.07 0.68
C PHE A 167 -11.76 21.85 1.00
N VAL A 168 -11.48 21.20 2.11
CA VAL A 168 -12.23 20.00 2.55
C VAL A 168 -13.24 20.41 3.60
N TYR A 169 -14.51 20.26 3.30
CA TYR A 169 -15.64 20.53 4.20
C TYR A 169 -16.13 19.22 4.77
N GLY A 170 -16.42 19.19 6.07
CA GLY A 170 -17.00 18.05 6.76
C GLY A 170 -18.30 18.42 7.45
N THR A 171 -19.34 17.58 7.30
CA THR A 171 -20.58 17.70 8.04
C THR A 171 -20.76 16.47 8.92
N GLY A 172 -21.16 16.67 10.17
CA GLY A 172 -21.29 15.62 11.18
C GLY A 172 -21.00 16.17 12.57
N ASN A 173 -21.07 15.32 13.57
CA ASN A 173 -20.83 15.69 14.96
C ASN A 173 -19.38 15.44 15.36
N GLY A 174 -18.79 16.37 16.11
CA GLY A 174 -17.42 16.25 16.62
C GLY A 174 -16.33 16.54 15.58
N GLU A 175 -15.15 16.04 15.84
CA GLU A 175 -14.02 16.11 14.92
C GLU A 175 -14.22 15.14 13.74
N LYS A 176 -13.79 15.57 12.55
CA LYS A 176 -13.98 14.81 11.32
C LYS A 176 -12.61 14.54 10.72
N GLN A 177 -12.18 13.29 10.79
CA GLN A 177 -10.90 12.85 10.25
C GLN A 177 -11.08 12.34 8.83
N TYR A 178 -10.11 12.64 7.98
CA TYR A 178 -10.06 12.19 6.61
C TYR A 178 -8.62 12.03 6.13
N ASP A 179 -8.45 11.27 5.10
CA ASP A 179 -7.16 11.01 4.47
C ASP A 179 -7.23 11.29 2.97
N ILE A 180 -6.15 11.80 2.41
CA ILE A 180 -6.04 12.04 0.97
C ILE A 180 -4.78 11.38 0.46
N TRP A 181 -4.89 10.62 -0.63
CA TRP A 181 -3.75 10.02 -1.30
C TRP A 181 -3.61 10.48 -2.74
N LEU A 182 -2.39 10.88 -3.08
CA LEU A 182 -1.89 10.97 -4.45
C LEU A 182 -1.44 9.58 -4.93
N PRO A 183 -1.29 9.35 -6.25
CA PRO A 183 -0.70 8.11 -6.76
C PRO A 183 0.69 7.82 -6.18
N ILE A 184 1.17 6.60 -6.35
CA ILE A 184 2.55 6.24 -5.98
C ILE A 184 3.58 6.96 -6.85
N SER A 185 4.79 7.11 -6.33
CA SER A 185 5.92 7.86 -6.95
C SER A 185 6.17 7.53 -8.43
N ASN A 186 5.89 6.29 -8.86
CA ASN A 186 6.12 5.88 -10.25
C ASN A 186 5.14 6.48 -11.27
N PHE A 187 4.05 7.07 -10.82
CA PHE A 187 3.00 7.68 -11.66
C PHE A 187 2.93 9.19 -11.55
N LEU A 188 3.85 9.79 -10.78
CA LEU A 188 3.94 11.23 -10.58
C LEU A 188 5.35 11.73 -10.86
N LYS A 189 5.46 13.02 -11.15
CA LYS A 189 6.72 13.74 -11.07
C LYS A 189 7.12 13.89 -9.61
N GLU A 190 8.41 13.89 -9.33
CA GLU A 190 8.97 13.85 -7.95
C GLU A 190 8.47 15.01 -7.06
N GLU A 191 8.24 16.18 -7.65
CA GLU A 191 7.81 17.39 -6.93
C GLU A 191 6.27 17.53 -6.82
N THR A 192 5.49 16.56 -7.35
CA THR A 192 4.03 16.54 -7.18
C THR A 192 3.69 15.92 -5.84
N VAL A 193 3.53 16.75 -4.81
CA VAL A 193 3.43 16.33 -3.40
C VAL A 193 2.48 17.22 -2.60
N PHE A 194 1.99 16.76 -1.45
CA PHE A 194 1.38 17.63 -0.45
C PHE A 194 2.44 18.51 0.21
N ILE A 195 2.09 19.77 0.51
CA ILE A 195 3.02 20.71 1.18
C ILE A 195 3.26 20.30 2.62
N ASN A 196 2.24 19.76 3.30
CA ASN A 196 2.32 19.25 4.66
C ASN A 196 1.91 17.76 4.70
N PRO A 197 2.74 16.84 4.17
CA PRO A 197 2.39 15.44 4.07
C PRO A 197 2.46 14.73 5.42
N SER A 198 1.69 13.66 5.57
CA SER A 198 1.86 12.66 6.61
C SER A 198 2.71 11.50 6.10
N SER A 199 3.67 11.05 6.89
CA SER A 199 4.46 9.84 6.60
C SER A 199 3.80 8.56 7.09
N GLU A 200 2.68 8.65 7.82
CA GLU A 200 1.93 7.53 8.35
C GLU A 200 0.90 7.03 7.34
N GLN A 201 0.39 5.79 7.54
CA GLN A 201 -0.62 5.18 6.67
C GLN A 201 -0.24 5.17 5.18
N THR A 202 1.05 5.02 4.91
CA THR A 202 1.61 5.00 3.54
C THR A 202 1.81 3.59 2.98
N VAL A 203 1.43 2.54 3.74
CA VAL A 203 1.45 1.16 3.23
C VAL A 203 0.48 1.04 2.05
N THR A 204 1.02 0.65 0.90
CA THR A 204 0.28 0.60 -0.36
C THR A 204 -0.65 -0.62 -0.43
N SER A 205 -1.81 -0.48 -1.08
CA SER A 205 -2.65 -1.63 -1.41
C SER A 205 -1.95 -2.51 -2.47
N PRO A 206 -1.92 -3.86 -2.31
CA PRO A 206 -2.71 -4.67 -1.40
C PRO A 206 -2.05 -4.99 -0.05
N GLY A 207 -0.99 -4.30 0.38
CA GLY A 207 -0.29 -4.55 1.65
C GLY A 207 -1.17 -4.45 2.90
N ASN A 208 -2.36 -3.85 2.80
CA ASN A 208 -3.32 -3.76 3.90
C ASN A 208 -4.26 -4.98 4.01
N ALA A 209 -4.10 -6.01 3.16
CA ALA A 209 -4.92 -7.23 3.22
C ALA A 209 -4.77 -7.95 4.56
N GLN A 210 -5.87 -8.47 5.11
CA GLN A 210 -5.85 -9.28 6.33
C GLN A 210 -5.33 -10.68 6.03
N TYR A 211 -4.73 -11.33 7.02
CA TYR A 211 -4.26 -12.72 6.96
C TYR A 211 -3.15 -13.02 5.93
N ALA A 212 -2.76 -12.04 5.12
CA ALA A 212 -1.54 -12.07 4.32
C ALA A 212 -0.38 -11.46 5.11
N LEU A 213 0.83 -11.52 4.57
CA LEU A 213 2.04 -10.95 5.19
C LEU A 213 2.52 -9.77 4.36
N ALA A 214 2.50 -8.57 4.92
CA ALA A 214 3.08 -7.38 4.33
C ALA A 214 4.48 -7.10 4.91
N TYR A 215 5.44 -6.75 4.05
CA TYR A 215 6.83 -6.58 4.45
C TYR A 215 7.33 -5.16 4.25
N ALA A 216 7.99 -4.62 5.29
CA ALA A 216 8.95 -3.52 5.15
C ALA A 216 10.32 -4.06 4.69
N ALA A 217 11.09 -3.20 4.02
CA ALA A 217 12.46 -3.53 3.64
C ALA A 217 13.47 -3.01 4.67
N TYR A 218 14.49 -3.81 5.01
CA TYR A 218 15.62 -3.33 5.80
C TYR A 218 16.95 -3.69 5.15
N ASP A 219 18.00 -2.96 5.51
CA ASP A 219 19.37 -3.19 5.08
C ASP A 219 20.07 -4.15 6.05
N VAL A 220 20.53 -5.29 5.56
CA VAL A 220 21.25 -6.30 6.35
C VAL A 220 22.59 -5.77 6.83
N ALA A 221 23.28 -4.92 6.03
CA ALA A 221 24.61 -4.43 6.36
C ALA A 221 24.60 -3.41 7.49
N THR A 222 23.58 -2.51 7.51
CA THR A 222 23.46 -1.46 8.53
C THR A 222 22.49 -1.82 9.64
N GLY A 223 21.62 -2.80 9.43
CA GLY A 223 20.51 -3.12 10.32
C GLY A 223 19.35 -2.11 10.28
N GLY A 224 19.45 -1.04 9.49
CA GLY A 224 18.47 0.05 9.40
C GLY A 224 17.33 -0.24 8.44
N LEU A 225 16.20 0.42 8.65
CA LEU A 225 15.07 0.38 7.72
C LEU A 225 15.41 1.07 6.40
N TYR A 226 14.81 0.61 5.31
CA TYR A 226 14.88 1.32 4.04
C TYR A 226 14.26 2.71 4.18
N VAL A 227 15.02 3.75 3.81
CA VAL A 227 14.61 5.16 4.01
C VAL A 227 13.25 5.48 3.40
N ARG A 228 12.88 4.82 2.29
CA ARG A 228 11.60 5.00 1.62
C ARG A 228 10.52 4.03 2.10
N ALA A 229 10.80 3.15 3.07
CA ALA A 229 9.81 2.18 3.54
C ALA A 229 8.51 2.88 3.95
N SER A 230 7.40 2.37 3.43
CA SER A 230 6.07 2.80 3.85
C SER A 230 5.81 2.47 5.31
N LYS A 231 5.05 3.32 5.97
CA LYS A 231 4.74 3.20 7.40
C LYS A 231 3.25 2.94 7.61
N GLY A 232 2.95 2.10 8.60
CA GLY A 232 1.57 1.86 9.07
C GLY A 232 1.08 3.00 9.99
N TYR A 233 0.01 2.81 10.67
CA TYR A 233 -0.86 1.63 10.67
C TYR A 233 -1.78 1.61 9.43
N THR A 234 -2.66 0.57 9.31
CA THR A 234 -3.79 0.69 8.40
C THR A 234 -4.74 1.77 8.91
N ARG A 235 -5.63 2.27 8.04
CA ARG A 235 -6.60 3.29 8.43
C ARG A 235 -7.60 2.82 9.49
N ASP A 236 -7.82 1.51 9.61
CA ASP A 236 -8.62 0.86 10.66
C ASP A 236 -7.77 0.45 11.91
N GLY A 237 -6.52 0.93 12.03
CA GLY A 237 -5.66 0.79 13.19
C GLY A 237 -4.93 -0.55 13.34
N ARG A 238 -4.94 -1.43 12.34
CA ARG A 238 -4.19 -2.69 12.38
C ARG A 238 -2.70 -2.44 12.15
N ILE A 239 -1.88 -3.33 12.76
CA ILE A 239 -0.43 -3.33 12.55
C ILE A 239 -0.11 -3.78 11.13
N VAL A 240 0.52 -2.90 10.38
CA VAL A 240 1.19 -3.13 9.10
C VAL A 240 2.40 -2.19 9.01
N PRO A 241 3.50 -2.60 8.35
CA PRO A 241 3.78 -3.94 7.83
C PRO A 241 3.71 -5.00 8.93
N ASP A 242 3.60 -6.28 8.57
CA ASP A 242 3.63 -7.36 9.55
C ASP A 242 5.05 -7.61 10.06
N LEU A 243 6.00 -7.67 9.14
CA LEU A 243 7.41 -7.96 9.41
C LEU A 243 8.32 -7.12 8.54
N ALA A 244 9.58 -6.99 8.96
CA ALA A 244 10.64 -6.48 8.11
C ALA A 244 11.48 -7.65 7.55
N ALA A 245 11.85 -7.57 6.28
CA ALA A 245 12.71 -8.56 5.61
C ALA A 245 13.83 -7.86 4.84
N PRO A 246 14.95 -8.58 4.54
CA PRO A 246 16.02 -8.05 3.71
C PRO A 246 15.50 -7.51 2.39
N GLY A 247 15.80 -6.24 2.09
CA GLY A 247 15.27 -5.59 0.90
C GLY A 247 16.01 -4.36 0.45
N VAL A 248 17.22 -4.12 0.96
CA VAL A 248 18.08 -2.99 0.56
C VAL A 248 19.39 -3.51 0.01
N SER A 249 19.80 -3.00 -1.13
CA SER A 249 21.04 -3.34 -1.82
C SER A 249 21.23 -4.86 -2.04
N VAL A 250 20.13 -5.56 -2.31
CA VAL A 250 20.16 -7.01 -2.52
C VAL A 250 20.72 -7.33 -3.91
N GLY A 251 21.78 -8.12 -3.96
CA GLY A 251 22.34 -8.65 -5.21
C GLY A 251 21.42 -9.70 -5.83
N ILE A 252 20.99 -9.45 -7.07
CA ILE A 252 20.19 -10.39 -7.84
C ILE A 252 21.08 -11.04 -8.87
N PRO A 253 21.18 -12.40 -8.91
CA PRO A 253 21.97 -13.09 -9.91
C PRO A 253 21.59 -12.68 -11.33
N GLY A 254 22.57 -12.51 -12.19
CA GLY A 254 22.35 -12.22 -13.60
C GLY A 254 21.61 -13.37 -14.28
N VAL A 255 20.57 -13.06 -15.07
CA VAL A 255 19.88 -14.06 -15.87
C VAL A 255 20.69 -14.32 -17.15
N SER A 256 21.13 -15.56 -17.38
CA SER A 256 21.68 -15.95 -18.67
C SER A 256 20.54 -16.06 -19.71
N ARG A 257 20.55 -15.20 -20.71
CA ARG A 257 19.70 -15.36 -21.89
C ARG A 257 20.45 -16.15 -22.95
N ILE A 258 19.82 -17.17 -23.48
CA ILE A 258 20.30 -17.79 -24.73
C ILE A 258 19.85 -16.84 -25.84
N THR A 259 20.82 -16.20 -26.52
CA THR A 259 20.55 -15.42 -27.72
C THR A 259 20.28 -16.36 -28.89
N GLY A 260 19.56 -15.92 -29.93
CA GLY A 260 19.23 -16.74 -31.10
C GLY A 260 20.45 -17.28 -31.89
N ALA A 261 21.66 -16.87 -31.48
CA ALA A 261 22.93 -17.37 -32.04
C ALA A 261 23.59 -18.44 -31.13
N GLY A 262 22.92 -18.91 -30.07
CA GLY A 262 23.46 -19.92 -29.14
C GLY A 262 24.48 -19.41 -28.14
N GLU A 263 24.78 -18.11 -28.13
CA GLU A 263 25.69 -17.51 -27.16
C GLU A 263 24.97 -17.22 -25.84
N ARG A 264 25.58 -17.58 -24.72
CA ARG A 264 25.12 -17.22 -23.38
C ARG A 264 25.49 -15.78 -23.07
N ALA A 265 24.55 -14.84 -23.22
CA ALA A 265 24.70 -13.52 -22.63
C ALA A 265 24.35 -13.59 -21.13
N ILE A 266 25.36 -13.45 -20.27
CA ILE A 266 25.15 -13.30 -18.82
C ILE A 266 24.86 -11.83 -18.57
N SER A 267 23.63 -11.49 -18.14
CA SER A 267 23.37 -10.15 -17.63
C SER A 267 24.19 -9.92 -16.36
N ARG A 268 24.75 -8.72 -16.23
CA ARG A 268 25.49 -8.34 -15.00
C ARG A 268 24.59 -8.49 -13.77
N GLU A 269 25.19 -8.87 -12.65
CA GLU A 269 24.56 -8.81 -11.34
C GLU A 269 23.90 -7.43 -11.16
N ARG A 270 22.66 -7.42 -10.70
CA ARG A 270 21.88 -6.20 -10.46
C ARG A 270 21.58 -6.10 -8.98
N VAL A 271 21.81 -4.92 -8.43
CA VAL A 271 21.40 -4.60 -7.07
C VAL A 271 19.99 -3.99 -7.09
N ARG A 272 19.14 -4.41 -6.18
CA ARG A 272 17.76 -3.91 -6.03
C ARG A 272 17.45 -3.58 -4.58
N SER A 273 16.63 -2.53 -4.40
CA SER A 273 16.11 -2.12 -3.09
C SER A 273 14.61 -1.89 -3.17
N GLY A 274 13.90 -2.19 -2.09
CA GLY A 274 12.48 -1.91 -1.93
C GLY A 274 11.72 -3.03 -1.24
N SER A 275 10.51 -2.71 -0.81
CA SER A 275 9.60 -3.67 -0.16
C SER A 275 9.21 -4.84 -1.08
N SER A 276 9.26 -4.68 -2.42
CA SER A 276 9.06 -5.78 -3.37
C SER A 276 10.13 -6.86 -3.24
N VAL A 277 11.39 -6.47 -2.93
CA VAL A 277 12.50 -7.41 -2.67
C VAL A 277 12.28 -8.11 -1.33
N ALA A 278 11.88 -7.37 -0.31
CA ALA A 278 11.53 -7.92 1.00
C ALA A 278 10.38 -8.94 0.91
N ALA A 279 9.35 -8.63 0.12
CA ALA A 279 8.23 -9.55 -0.13
C ALA A 279 8.68 -10.84 -0.85
N ALA A 280 9.59 -10.72 -1.81
CA ALA A 280 10.16 -11.89 -2.50
C ALA A 280 10.97 -12.77 -1.54
N PHE A 281 11.75 -12.17 -0.64
CA PHE A 281 12.46 -12.87 0.43
C PHE A 281 11.47 -13.58 1.37
N GLY A 282 10.41 -12.88 1.79
CA GLY A 282 9.33 -13.45 2.58
C GLY A 282 8.63 -14.62 1.89
N ALA A 283 8.40 -14.54 0.58
CA ALA A 283 7.80 -15.64 -0.19
C ALA A 283 8.69 -16.88 -0.26
N GLY A 284 10.01 -16.70 -0.33
CA GLY A 284 10.96 -17.80 -0.22
C GLY A 284 10.87 -18.51 1.14
N ILE A 285 10.83 -17.73 2.22
CA ILE A 285 10.59 -18.26 3.57
C ILE A 285 9.23 -18.95 3.67
N GLY A 286 8.18 -18.37 3.07
CA GLY A 286 6.86 -18.98 3.00
C GLY A 286 6.86 -20.36 2.32
N ALA A 287 7.66 -20.54 1.27
CA ALA A 287 7.84 -21.83 0.62
C ALA A 287 8.52 -22.86 1.54
N LEU A 288 9.55 -22.46 2.31
CA LEU A 288 10.19 -23.32 3.32
C LEU A 288 9.21 -23.71 4.44
N MET A 289 8.38 -22.78 4.89
CA MET A 289 7.32 -23.06 5.87
C MET A 289 6.30 -24.04 5.34
N GLN A 290 5.92 -23.94 4.06
CA GLN A 290 5.01 -24.89 3.42
C GLN A 290 5.64 -26.27 3.24
N GLU A 291 6.93 -26.36 2.96
CA GLU A 291 7.66 -27.63 2.95
C GLU A 291 7.62 -28.29 4.35
N TRP A 292 7.95 -27.54 5.40
CA TRP A 292 7.87 -27.98 6.79
C TRP A 292 6.46 -28.47 7.14
N ALA A 293 5.43 -27.73 6.75
CA ALA A 293 4.05 -28.05 7.09
C ALA A 293 3.50 -29.27 6.34
N PHE A 294 3.66 -29.29 5.00
CA PHE A 294 2.95 -30.24 4.15
C PHE A 294 3.80 -31.41 3.64
N VAL A 295 5.13 -31.22 3.46
CA VAL A 295 6.01 -32.29 2.99
C VAL A 295 6.53 -33.09 4.18
N VAL A 296 7.00 -32.37 5.24
CA VAL A 296 7.43 -33.03 6.48
C VAL A 296 6.24 -33.44 7.33
N GLY A 297 5.11 -32.72 7.23
CA GLY A 297 3.83 -33.11 7.82
C GLY A 297 3.53 -32.55 9.21
N TYR A 298 4.21 -31.48 9.61
CA TYR A 298 4.00 -30.90 10.94
C TYR A 298 2.68 -30.12 11.10
N ASP A 299 2.18 -29.47 10.02
CA ASP A 299 0.90 -28.74 10.05
C ASP A 299 0.14 -28.92 8.73
N PRO A 300 -0.65 -29.99 8.57
CA PRO A 300 -1.37 -30.29 7.33
C PRO A 300 -2.52 -29.31 7.03
N PHE A 301 -2.85 -28.41 7.96
CA PHE A 301 -3.92 -27.42 7.83
C PHE A 301 -3.40 -25.98 7.71
N MET A 302 -2.08 -25.80 7.68
CA MET A 302 -1.48 -24.47 7.61
C MET A 302 -2.05 -23.65 6.44
N ASN A 303 -2.45 -22.44 6.77
CA ASN A 303 -2.92 -21.41 5.83
C ASN A 303 -2.10 -20.12 6.02
N GLY A 304 -2.41 -19.07 5.25
CA GLY A 304 -1.69 -17.81 5.34
C GLY A 304 -1.76 -17.15 6.72
N GLN A 305 -2.91 -17.24 7.41
CA GLN A 305 -3.07 -16.70 8.77
C GLN A 305 -2.20 -17.44 9.79
N ASN A 306 -2.18 -18.77 9.74
CA ASN A 306 -1.35 -19.58 10.65
C ASN A 306 0.14 -19.30 10.40
N MET A 307 0.55 -19.28 9.12
CA MET A 307 1.92 -18.92 8.73
C MET A 307 2.32 -17.53 9.24
N ARG A 308 1.42 -16.54 9.11
CA ARG A 308 1.63 -15.19 9.66
C ARG A 308 1.89 -15.24 11.16
N THR A 309 1.08 -15.99 11.90
CA THR A 309 1.24 -16.14 13.35
C THR A 309 2.58 -16.77 13.72
N TYR A 310 2.97 -17.86 13.06
CA TYR A 310 4.25 -18.52 13.31
C TYR A 310 5.44 -17.60 13.04
N LEU A 311 5.44 -16.89 11.90
CA LEU A 311 6.51 -15.98 11.54
C LEU A 311 6.62 -14.77 12.47
N ILE A 312 5.50 -14.28 13.01
CA ILE A 312 5.47 -13.21 14.03
C ILE A 312 6.04 -13.70 15.36
N GLN A 313 5.73 -14.92 15.78
CA GLN A 313 6.28 -15.50 17.01
C GLN A 313 7.79 -15.63 16.96
N GLY A 314 8.34 -16.11 15.83
CA GLY A 314 9.79 -16.26 15.65
C GLY A 314 10.52 -14.97 15.24
N ALA A 315 9.83 -13.82 15.14
CA ALA A 315 10.45 -12.58 14.69
C ALA A 315 11.49 -12.04 15.68
N VAL A 316 12.61 -11.54 15.15
CA VAL A 316 13.63 -10.89 15.96
C VAL A 316 13.23 -9.45 16.26
N LYS A 317 13.22 -9.13 17.55
CA LYS A 317 12.89 -7.82 18.12
C LYS A 317 14.17 -7.22 18.68
N ASP A 318 14.96 -6.60 17.85
CA ASP A 318 16.26 -6.00 18.22
C ASP A 318 16.22 -4.46 18.12
N GLY A 319 17.26 -3.81 18.67
CA GLY A 319 17.37 -2.36 18.69
C GLY A 319 16.54 -1.67 19.77
N PRO A 320 16.51 -0.34 19.79
CA PRO A 320 15.87 0.48 20.82
C PRO A 320 14.36 0.70 20.55
N TYR A 321 13.72 -0.20 19.81
CA TYR A 321 12.33 -0.03 19.38
C TYR A 321 11.37 -0.84 20.23
N GLU A 322 10.19 -0.28 20.46
CA GLU A 322 9.04 -1.02 20.96
C GLU A 322 8.36 -1.79 19.82
N TYR A 323 7.92 -3.01 20.10
CA TYR A 323 7.25 -3.87 19.12
C TYR A 323 5.89 -4.34 19.67
N PRO A 324 4.86 -4.42 18.79
CA PRO A 324 4.87 -4.06 17.36
C PRO A 324 4.82 -2.54 17.15
N ASN A 325 5.32 -2.08 15.99
CA ASN A 325 5.24 -0.66 15.62
C ASN A 325 4.96 -0.49 14.10
N ARG A 326 4.69 0.76 13.71
CA ARG A 326 4.30 1.13 12.34
C ARG A 326 5.39 1.00 11.29
N GLU A 327 6.63 0.83 11.68
CA GLU A 327 7.79 0.80 10.77
C GLU A 327 8.32 -0.62 10.57
N TRP A 328 8.49 -1.36 11.66
CA TRP A 328 9.06 -2.71 11.68
C TRP A 328 8.00 -3.81 11.81
N GLY A 329 6.74 -3.45 12.05
CA GLY A 329 5.71 -4.41 12.41
C GLY A 329 6.05 -5.14 13.69
N TYR A 330 6.00 -6.46 13.65
CA TYR A 330 6.33 -7.34 14.78
C TYR A 330 7.83 -7.68 14.88
N GLY A 331 8.68 -7.17 13.97
CA GLY A 331 10.12 -7.35 13.98
C GLY A 331 10.68 -7.90 12.67
N LYS A 332 11.93 -8.31 12.69
CA LYS A 332 12.63 -8.89 11.52
C LYS A 332 12.30 -10.36 11.36
N ILE A 333 11.97 -10.78 10.14
CA ILE A 333 11.67 -12.17 9.83
C ILE A 333 12.85 -13.09 10.13
N ASN A 334 12.60 -14.21 10.81
CA ASN A 334 13.62 -15.21 11.14
C ASN A 334 13.03 -16.63 11.11
N ILE A 335 13.31 -17.36 10.02
CA ILE A 335 12.79 -18.71 9.84
C ILE A 335 13.34 -19.72 10.86
N TYR A 336 14.60 -19.55 11.27
CA TYR A 336 15.24 -20.45 12.25
C TYR A 336 14.52 -20.38 13.60
N ASN A 337 14.32 -19.19 14.14
CA ASN A 337 13.58 -19.01 15.39
C ASN A 337 12.14 -19.51 15.24
N THR A 338 11.48 -19.19 14.11
CA THR A 338 10.12 -19.64 13.84
C THR A 338 10.00 -21.15 13.95
N LEU A 339 10.91 -21.90 13.33
CA LEU A 339 10.88 -23.37 13.37
C LEU A 339 11.29 -23.95 14.73
N LEU A 340 12.11 -23.24 15.51
CA LEU A 340 12.43 -23.64 16.88
C LEU A 340 11.23 -23.52 17.81
N GLU A 341 10.48 -22.40 17.73
CA GLU A 341 9.28 -22.15 18.54
C GLU A 341 8.13 -23.14 18.27
N GLN A 342 8.12 -23.80 17.08
CA GLN A 342 7.12 -24.78 16.70
C GLN A 342 7.50 -26.23 17.00
N ARG A 343 8.59 -26.46 17.76
CA ARG A 343 9.07 -27.81 18.10
C ARG A 343 8.42 -28.43 19.34
N PHE A 344 7.44 -27.76 19.95
CA PHE A 344 6.81 -28.22 21.20
C PHE A 344 5.33 -28.51 21.02
#